data_0c9fcbda829a219d9068467c96bba2fe
#
_entry.id   0c9fcbda829a219d9068467c96bba2fe
#
_cell.length_a   1.000
_cell.length_b   1.000
_cell.length_c   1.000
_cell.angle_alpha   90.00
_cell.angle_beta   90.00
_cell.angle_gamma   90.00
#
_symmetry.space_group_name_H-M   'P 1'
#
loop_
_entity.id
_entity.type
_entity.pdbx_description
1 polymer ?
#
loop_
_entity_poly.entity_id
_entity_poly.type
_entity_poly.pdbx_seq_one_letter_code
_entity_poly.pdbx_strand_id
1 'polypeptide(L)'
;FEGSEDADRSAQLCIKAAGEAMKDAGLDDFAGDPKASVIIGSCVGGAVSISDYYEHGKKASDVTKMPISSIAPQVAGQCHAGGVVTNIANACAAGTISIAYACELIRAGKADVVLAGGSDTFAAVPYAGFLSLHALDADGCSPFNRCTGITLGEGSGVVVVESYEHAKARNAKMYCEVLGAGVSSDAHHITAPRPDGEGQMEAINRAIKNSGLKKSDIGYVNAHGTGTAKNDDAEFLSLHTIFDGENDNLSVSSTKAMTGHCLGAAGAIEAVFSIKALTTNTVVPTLGFKDEDMDKLAEKAGKIDFCPNKAHEKELTSVMNNSFAFGGNNASIIFSKEAGNVTVKEEKKPLVITGIGVVTPSGNSVDTYVANAVKNEALTEANLRSSVGKEDYDALGLKMSFYRKLDNFSQLQAVSGMEALKDADYAVTGDN
;
A
#
# COMPACT_ATOMS: atom_id res chain seq x y z
N PHE A 1 -1.40 25.93 2.19
CA PHE A 1 -2.59 25.15 1.82
C PHE A 1 -3.76 25.54 2.74
N GLU A 2 -4.43 26.62 2.37
CA GLU A 2 -5.63 27.14 3.04
C GLU A 2 -6.87 26.74 2.24
N GLY A 3 -8.05 26.61 2.89
CA GLY A 3 -9.31 26.37 2.19
C GLY A 3 -9.69 24.91 1.95
N SER A 4 -9.13 23.98 2.73
CA SER A 4 -9.49 22.56 2.67
C SER A 4 -10.72 22.19 3.51
N GLU A 5 -11.37 23.16 4.15
CA GLU A 5 -12.50 22.95 5.09
C GLU A 5 -13.69 22.22 4.47
N ASP A 6 -13.89 22.38 3.17
CA ASP A 6 -14.94 21.68 2.42
C ASP A 6 -14.52 20.28 1.93
N ALA A 7 -13.25 19.86 2.12
CA ALA A 7 -12.78 18.54 1.73
C ALA A 7 -13.20 17.47 2.74
N ASP A 8 -13.20 16.18 2.33
CA ASP A 8 -13.28 15.07 3.28
C ASP A 8 -12.09 15.10 4.25
N ARG A 9 -12.30 14.59 5.45
CA ARG A 9 -11.25 14.56 6.49
C ARG A 9 -9.96 13.89 6.02
N SER A 10 -10.03 12.82 5.22
CA SER A 10 -8.84 12.17 4.63
C SER A 10 -8.07 13.14 3.73
N ALA A 11 -8.78 13.89 2.89
CA ALA A 11 -8.17 14.87 2.01
C ALA A 11 -7.59 16.06 2.81
N GLN A 12 -8.27 16.53 3.87
CA GLN A 12 -7.76 17.59 4.75
C GLN A 12 -6.44 17.20 5.40
N LEU A 13 -6.34 15.99 5.96
CA LEU A 13 -5.11 15.46 6.54
C LEU A 13 -4.00 15.37 5.49
N CYS A 14 -4.34 14.90 4.27
CA CYS A 14 -3.39 14.75 3.18
C CYS A 14 -2.87 16.10 2.68
N ILE A 15 -3.74 17.09 2.48
CA ILE A 15 -3.38 18.45 2.07
C ILE A 15 -2.42 19.07 3.09
N LYS A 16 -2.71 18.90 4.39
CA LYS A 16 -1.83 19.41 5.43
C LYS A 16 -0.46 18.74 5.39
N ALA A 17 -0.39 17.41 5.34
CA ALA A 17 0.86 16.68 5.28
C ALA A 17 1.66 17.00 4.00
N ALA A 18 0.98 17.14 2.85
CA ALA A 18 1.61 17.56 1.60
C ALA A 18 2.21 18.97 1.68
N GLY A 19 1.48 19.92 2.31
CA GLY A 19 1.99 21.27 2.53
C GLY A 19 3.22 21.30 3.43
N GLU A 20 3.24 20.48 4.50
CA GLU A 20 4.41 20.34 5.36
C GLU A 20 5.60 19.72 4.62
N ALA A 21 5.36 18.67 3.81
CA ALA A 21 6.40 18.03 3.00
C ALA A 21 7.00 18.98 1.95
N MET A 22 6.16 19.73 1.25
CA MET A 22 6.63 20.73 0.27
C MET A 22 7.45 21.83 0.95
N LYS A 23 6.97 22.35 2.06
CA LYS A 23 7.70 23.37 2.84
C LYS A 23 9.05 22.86 3.31
N ASP A 24 9.13 21.64 3.83
CA ASP A 24 10.39 21.03 4.26
C ASP A 24 11.34 20.78 3.09
N ALA A 25 10.80 20.45 1.92
CA ALA A 25 11.56 20.32 0.67
C ALA A 25 11.97 21.67 0.04
N GLY A 26 11.49 22.80 0.55
CA GLY A 26 11.72 24.12 -0.05
C GLY A 26 11.01 24.31 -1.39
N LEU A 27 9.81 23.75 -1.52
CA LEU A 27 8.93 23.87 -2.69
C LEU A 27 7.65 24.62 -2.29
N ASP A 28 7.29 25.64 -3.04
CA ASP A 28 6.07 26.41 -2.78
C ASP A 28 4.92 25.98 -3.69
N ASP A 29 5.21 25.75 -4.97
CA ASP A 29 4.24 25.49 -6.02
C ASP A 29 4.90 24.74 -7.19
N PHE A 30 4.13 23.93 -7.91
CA PHE A 30 4.62 23.24 -9.12
C PHE A 30 4.27 24.00 -10.43
N ALA A 31 3.46 25.06 -10.35
CA ALA A 31 3.12 25.95 -11.46
C ALA A 31 2.63 25.23 -12.74
N GLY A 32 1.98 24.09 -12.59
CA GLY A 32 1.50 23.29 -13.71
C GLY A 32 2.57 22.46 -14.42
N ASP A 33 3.74 22.25 -13.80
CA ASP A 33 4.81 21.44 -14.39
C ASP A 33 4.29 20.02 -14.70
N PRO A 34 4.34 19.57 -15.98
CA PRO A 34 3.90 18.24 -16.38
C PRO A 34 4.77 17.09 -15.82
N LYS A 35 5.91 17.43 -15.22
CA LYS A 35 6.81 16.49 -14.53
C LYS A 35 6.60 16.44 -13.01
N ALA A 36 5.72 17.28 -12.48
CA ALA A 36 5.34 17.29 -11.08
C ALA A 36 4.04 16.51 -10.86
N SER A 37 4.07 15.46 -10.07
CA SER A 37 3.00 14.46 -9.92
C SER A 37 2.53 14.30 -8.48
N VAL A 38 1.33 13.72 -8.30
CA VAL A 38 0.74 13.44 -6.97
C VAL A 38 0.19 12.02 -6.93
N ILE A 39 0.71 11.18 -6.04
CA ILE A 39 0.33 9.78 -5.89
C ILE A 39 -0.04 9.52 -4.43
N ILE A 40 -1.30 9.33 -4.13
CA ILE A 40 -1.79 9.15 -2.76
C ILE A 40 -2.48 7.81 -2.57
N GLY A 41 -2.03 7.07 -1.56
CA GLY A 41 -2.65 5.82 -1.11
C GLY A 41 -3.80 6.07 -0.13
N SER A 42 -4.87 5.29 -0.24
CA SER A 42 -5.98 5.29 0.72
C SER A 42 -6.72 3.97 0.68
N CYS A 43 -7.25 3.54 1.83
CA CYS A 43 -8.14 2.38 1.97
C CYS A 43 -9.61 2.76 1.92
N VAL A 44 -9.97 3.85 2.60
CA VAL A 44 -11.35 4.16 2.94
C VAL A 44 -11.85 5.45 2.30
N GLY A 45 -10.96 6.23 1.70
CA GLY A 45 -11.31 7.46 1.00
C GLY A 45 -12.14 8.42 1.87
N GLY A 46 -13.21 8.93 1.32
CA GLY A 46 -14.14 9.84 1.97
C GLY A 46 -15.15 9.15 2.89
N ALA A 47 -14.71 8.23 3.75
CA ALA A 47 -15.61 7.47 4.63
C ALA A 47 -16.37 8.35 5.63
N VAL A 48 -15.80 9.47 6.06
CA VAL A 48 -16.49 10.45 6.91
C VAL A 48 -17.60 11.13 6.11
N SER A 49 -17.34 11.56 4.88
CA SER A 49 -18.36 12.15 4.00
C SER A 49 -19.48 11.17 3.65
N ILE A 50 -19.22 9.85 3.63
CA ILE A 50 -20.27 8.83 3.50
C ILE A 50 -21.19 8.85 4.72
N SER A 51 -20.63 8.85 5.93
CA SER A 51 -21.40 8.92 7.17
C SER A 51 -22.22 10.23 7.23
N ASP A 52 -21.59 11.37 6.96
CA ASP A 52 -22.26 12.67 6.97
C ASP A 52 -23.41 12.76 5.96
N TYR A 53 -23.23 12.18 4.78
CA TYR A 53 -24.29 12.13 3.76
C TYR A 53 -25.55 11.42 4.29
N TYR A 54 -25.41 10.31 4.97
CA TYR A 54 -26.55 9.55 5.49
C TYR A 54 -27.12 10.13 6.78
N GLU A 55 -26.30 10.73 7.63
CA GLU A 55 -26.69 11.22 8.95
C GLU A 55 -27.19 12.68 8.92
N HIS A 56 -26.63 13.53 8.05
CA HIS A 56 -26.85 14.98 8.09
C HIS A 56 -27.56 15.59 6.86
N GLY A 57 -28.27 14.77 6.07
CA GLY A 57 -29.24 15.30 5.11
C GLY A 57 -28.91 15.21 3.63
N LYS A 58 -28.07 14.26 3.21
CA LYS A 58 -27.88 13.84 1.80
C LYS A 58 -27.52 14.99 0.85
N LYS A 59 -26.49 15.77 1.19
CA LYS A 59 -26.01 16.87 0.36
C LYS A 59 -25.26 16.33 -0.87
N ALA A 60 -25.58 16.83 -2.05
CA ALA A 60 -24.89 16.43 -3.29
C ALA A 60 -23.37 16.72 -3.26
N SER A 61 -22.95 17.78 -2.55
CA SER A 61 -21.54 18.11 -2.34
C SER A 61 -20.74 17.02 -1.61
N ASP A 62 -21.39 16.20 -0.78
CA ASP A 62 -20.69 15.14 -0.06
C ASP A 62 -20.38 13.97 -0.98
N VAL A 63 -21.20 13.73 -2.00
CA VAL A 63 -21.00 12.62 -2.96
C VAL A 63 -19.67 12.74 -3.72
N THR A 64 -19.24 13.94 -4.06
CA THR A 64 -17.97 14.17 -4.78
C THR A 64 -16.74 13.93 -3.92
N LYS A 65 -16.90 13.89 -2.60
CA LYS A 65 -15.84 13.68 -1.62
C LYS A 65 -15.67 12.20 -1.23
N MET A 66 -16.68 11.35 -1.48
CA MET A 66 -16.70 9.94 -1.07
C MET A 66 -15.65 9.05 -1.78
N PRO A 67 -15.42 9.18 -3.10
CA PRO A 67 -14.49 8.29 -3.78
C PRO A 67 -13.06 8.43 -3.26
N ILE A 68 -12.34 7.30 -3.15
CA ILE A 68 -10.89 7.30 -2.84
C ILE A 68 -10.14 8.21 -3.83
N SER A 69 -10.56 8.21 -5.09
CA SER A 69 -9.98 9.03 -6.16
C SER A 69 -10.12 10.54 -5.99
N SER A 70 -10.85 11.01 -4.97
CA SER A 70 -11.01 12.45 -4.70
C SER A 70 -9.80 13.07 -3.97
N ILE A 71 -8.96 12.29 -3.31
CA ILE A 71 -7.91 12.80 -2.42
C ILE A 71 -6.75 13.41 -3.23
N ALA A 72 -6.14 12.63 -4.13
CA ALA A 72 -4.99 13.11 -4.90
C ALA A 72 -5.29 14.35 -5.77
N PRO A 73 -6.43 14.46 -6.46
CA PRO A 73 -6.78 15.69 -7.19
C PRO A 73 -6.89 16.92 -6.31
N GLN A 74 -7.38 16.78 -5.07
CA GLN A 74 -7.47 17.90 -4.14
C GLN A 74 -6.08 18.38 -3.70
N VAL A 75 -5.15 17.43 -3.43
CA VAL A 75 -3.74 17.76 -3.14
C VAL A 75 -3.10 18.42 -4.38
N ALA A 76 -3.30 17.83 -5.57
CA ALA A 76 -2.74 18.36 -6.82
C ALA A 76 -3.25 19.78 -7.13
N GLY A 77 -4.53 20.06 -6.85
CA GLY A 77 -5.09 21.39 -6.97
C GLY A 77 -4.45 22.43 -6.06
N GLN A 78 -4.01 22.03 -4.85
CA GLN A 78 -3.34 22.92 -3.90
C GLN A 78 -1.90 23.27 -4.31
N CYS A 79 -1.21 22.36 -4.97
CA CYS A 79 0.19 22.53 -5.39
C CYS A 79 0.34 22.75 -6.90
N HIS A 80 -0.76 22.87 -7.64
CA HIS A 80 -0.80 23.05 -9.10
C HIS A 80 0.09 22.05 -9.86
N ALA A 81 0.03 20.76 -9.48
CA ALA A 81 0.75 19.69 -10.17
C ALA A 81 0.15 19.44 -11.57
N GLY A 82 1.00 19.44 -12.61
CA GLY A 82 0.59 19.24 -14.00
C GLY A 82 0.81 17.84 -14.55
N GLY A 83 1.45 16.95 -13.76
CA GLY A 83 1.82 15.58 -14.15
C GLY A 83 0.74 14.54 -13.85
N VAL A 84 1.19 13.33 -13.49
CA VAL A 84 0.30 12.23 -13.12
C VAL A 84 -0.34 12.50 -11.75
N VAL A 85 -1.66 12.45 -11.69
CA VAL A 85 -2.45 12.58 -10.45
C VAL A 85 -3.29 11.33 -10.29
N THR A 86 -3.02 10.52 -9.26
CA THR A 86 -3.77 9.28 -9.05
C THR A 86 -3.81 8.85 -7.59
N ASN A 87 -4.80 8.03 -7.27
CA ASN A 87 -4.90 7.34 -5.99
C ASN A 87 -4.60 5.85 -6.16
N ILE A 88 -3.98 5.26 -5.15
CA ILE A 88 -3.72 3.83 -5.06
C ILE A 88 -4.57 3.24 -3.92
N ALA A 89 -5.34 2.20 -4.24
CA ALA A 89 -6.21 1.50 -3.30
C ALA A 89 -5.78 0.04 -3.13
N ASN A 90 -4.73 -0.17 -2.32
CA ASN A 90 -4.16 -1.48 -2.02
C ASN A 90 -4.21 -1.77 -0.51
N ALA A 91 -5.38 -1.54 0.09
CA ALA A 91 -5.59 -1.71 1.51
C ALA A 91 -4.43 -1.07 2.33
N CYS A 92 -3.95 -1.71 3.40
CA CYS A 92 -2.94 -1.13 4.29
C CYS A 92 -1.56 -0.90 3.63
N ALA A 93 -1.30 -1.48 2.46
CA ALA A 93 -0.06 -1.28 1.70
C ALA A 93 -0.11 -0.04 0.77
N ALA A 94 -1.27 0.63 0.65
CA ALA A 94 -1.50 1.69 -0.32
C ALA A 94 -0.46 2.83 -0.24
N GLY A 95 -0.11 3.28 0.97
CA GLY A 95 0.87 4.35 1.18
C GLY A 95 2.29 3.95 0.72
N THR A 96 2.75 2.76 1.09
CA THR A 96 4.07 2.24 0.66
C THR A 96 4.12 2.04 -0.85
N ILE A 97 3.07 1.47 -1.45
CA ILE A 97 2.97 1.27 -2.91
C ILE A 97 2.94 2.62 -3.64
N SER A 98 2.30 3.65 -3.07
CA SER A 98 2.30 5.00 -3.64
C SER A 98 3.70 5.59 -3.74
N ILE A 99 4.53 5.43 -2.71
CA ILE A 99 5.93 5.86 -2.73
C ILE A 99 6.74 5.03 -3.74
N ALA A 100 6.53 3.72 -3.78
CA ALA A 100 7.20 2.85 -4.75
C ALA A 100 6.83 3.23 -6.19
N TYR A 101 5.55 3.48 -6.47
CA TYR A 101 5.08 3.90 -7.79
C TYR A 101 5.62 5.27 -8.21
N ALA A 102 5.76 6.21 -7.26
CA ALA A 102 6.42 7.49 -7.51
C ALA A 102 7.87 7.30 -8.00
N CYS A 103 8.61 6.38 -7.37
CA CYS A 103 9.97 6.05 -7.79
C CYS A 103 10.00 5.48 -9.23
N GLU A 104 9.04 4.62 -9.59
CA GLU A 104 8.94 4.07 -10.94
C GLU A 104 8.62 5.15 -11.99
N LEU A 105 7.75 6.11 -11.67
CA LEU A 105 7.48 7.25 -12.57
C LEU A 105 8.75 8.07 -12.84
N ILE A 106 9.55 8.33 -11.80
CA ILE A 106 10.81 9.06 -11.93
C ILE A 106 11.83 8.25 -12.72
N ARG A 107 12.04 6.97 -12.40
CA ARG A 107 12.95 6.06 -13.15
C ARG A 107 12.57 5.94 -14.62
N ALA A 108 11.26 5.93 -14.90
CA ALA A 108 10.75 5.92 -16.28
C ALA A 108 10.84 7.27 -16.99
N GLY A 109 11.35 8.33 -16.32
CA GLY A 109 11.44 9.69 -16.86
C GLY A 109 10.08 10.34 -17.10
N LYS A 110 9.02 9.89 -16.41
CA LYS A 110 7.67 10.43 -16.51
C LYS A 110 7.41 11.56 -15.51
N ALA A 111 8.18 11.61 -14.44
CA ALA A 111 8.16 12.68 -13.44
C ALA A 111 9.60 13.04 -13.04
N ASP A 112 9.80 14.26 -12.55
CA ASP A 112 11.03 14.72 -11.92
C ASP A 112 10.84 14.95 -10.43
N VAL A 113 9.59 15.24 -10.02
CA VAL A 113 9.17 15.40 -8.62
C VAL A 113 7.77 14.82 -8.41
N VAL A 114 7.57 14.12 -7.30
CA VAL A 114 6.29 13.50 -6.94
C VAL A 114 6.00 13.72 -5.46
N LEU A 115 4.81 14.24 -5.14
CA LEU A 115 4.23 14.12 -3.81
C LEU A 115 3.64 12.72 -3.68
N ALA A 116 4.23 11.89 -2.83
CA ALA A 116 3.83 10.51 -2.66
C ALA A 116 3.55 10.20 -1.19
N GLY A 117 2.51 9.42 -0.94
CA GLY A 117 2.18 9.07 0.44
C GLY A 117 0.84 8.38 0.59
N GLY A 118 0.22 8.55 1.74
CA GLY A 118 -1.09 7.99 2.03
C GLY A 118 -1.85 8.76 3.09
N SER A 119 -3.17 8.66 3.05
CA SER A 119 -4.07 9.33 3.99
C SER A 119 -5.34 8.52 4.22
N ASP A 120 -5.67 8.27 5.46
CA ASP A 120 -6.94 7.69 5.87
C ASP A 120 -7.39 8.23 7.22
N THR A 121 -8.71 8.18 7.45
CA THR A 121 -9.34 8.65 8.67
C THR A 121 -9.95 7.53 9.49
N PHE A 122 -10.09 7.78 10.77
CA PHE A 122 -10.98 6.98 11.62
C PHE A 122 -12.44 7.27 11.22
N ALA A 123 -13.17 6.22 10.86
CA ALA A 123 -14.57 6.32 10.47
C ALA A 123 -15.38 5.11 10.95
N ALA A 124 -16.69 5.30 11.08
CA ALA A 124 -17.60 4.27 11.61
C ALA A 124 -17.60 2.98 10.77
N VAL A 125 -17.54 3.09 9.43
CA VAL A 125 -17.58 1.95 8.51
C VAL A 125 -16.37 1.02 8.67
N PRO A 126 -15.11 1.47 8.57
CA PRO A 126 -13.96 0.60 8.81
C PRO A 126 -13.93 0.09 10.26
N TYR A 127 -14.28 0.91 11.25
CA TYR A 127 -14.34 0.47 12.64
C TYR A 127 -15.32 -0.70 12.83
N ALA A 128 -16.55 -0.59 12.32
CA ALA A 128 -17.54 -1.65 12.38
C ALA A 128 -17.09 -2.92 11.64
N GLY A 129 -16.38 -2.75 10.50
CA GLY A 129 -15.77 -3.84 9.76
C GLY A 129 -14.76 -4.63 10.61
N PHE A 130 -13.79 -3.96 11.22
CA PHE A 130 -12.80 -4.62 12.08
C PHE A 130 -13.40 -5.18 13.37
N LEU A 131 -14.43 -4.53 13.92
CA LEU A 131 -15.19 -5.05 15.06
C LEU A 131 -15.89 -6.38 14.69
N SER A 132 -16.52 -6.46 13.53
CA SER A 132 -17.21 -7.66 13.05
C SER A 132 -16.24 -8.82 12.77
N LEU A 133 -15.01 -8.53 12.45
CA LEU A 133 -13.93 -9.50 12.26
C LEU A 133 -13.27 -9.93 13.59
N HIS A 134 -13.70 -9.38 14.73
CA HIS A 134 -13.07 -9.59 16.04
C HIS A 134 -11.56 -9.30 16.01
N ALA A 135 -11.15 -8.26 15.27
CA ALA A 135 -9.76 -7.91 15.04
C ALA A 135 -9.27 -6.69 15.83
N LEU A 136 -10.14 -6.10 16.67
CA LEU A 136 -9.79 -4.95 17.52
C LEU A 136 -9.30 -5.40 18.89
N ASP A 137 -8.29 -4.71 19.43
CA ASP A 137 -7.79 -4.87 20.79
C ASP A 137 -8.29 -3.70 21.67
N ALA A 138 -8.99 -4.04 22.75
CA ALA A 138 -9.52 -3.05 23.72
C ALA A 138 -8.41 -2.43 24.60
N ASP A 139 -7.30 -3.14 24.79
CA ASP A 139 -6.18 -2.72 25.62
C ASP A 139 -5.05 -2.03 24.84
N GLY A 140 -5.28 -1.76 23.56
CA GLY A 140 -4.30 -1.19 22.64
C GLY A 140 -3.43 -2.26 21.97
N CYS A 141 -3.10 -2.06 20.68
CA CYS A 141 -2.34 -3.05 19.93
C CYS A 141 -0.93 -3.24 20.52
N SER A 142 -0.50 -4.49 20.56
CA SER A 142 0.81 -4.89 21.09
C SER A 142 1.48 -5.86 20.11
N PRO A 143 2.11 -5.31 19.04
CA PRO A 143 2.73 -6.10 17.98
C PRO A 143 3.84 -7.00 18.50
N PHE A 144 3.94 -8.20 17.93
CA PHE A 144 4.92 -9.23 18.26
C PHE A 144 4.90 -9.69 19.73
N ASN A 145 3.88 -9.28 20.48
CA ASN A 145 3.70 -9.58 21.90
C ASN A 145 2.37 -10.27 22.16
N ARG A 146 1.33 -9.53 22.64
CA ARG A 146 0.02 -10.12 22.91
C ARG A 146 -0.71 -10.58 21.64
N CYS A 147 -0.56 -9.81 20.57
CA CYS A 147 -1.13 -10.12 19.25
C CYS A 147 -2.64 -10.40 19.29
N THR A 148 -3.39 -9.66 20.12
CA THR A 148 -4.82 -9.85 20.37
C THR A 148 -5.71 -9.06 19.40
N GLY A 149 -5.15 -8.06 18.73
CA GLY A 149 -5.87 -7.24 17.75
C GLY A 149 -5.16 -5.94 17.43
N ILE A 150 -5.80 -5.15 16.55
CA ILE A 150 -5.33 -3.83 16.16
C ILE A 150 -6.00 -2.73 16.99
N THR A 151 -5.36 -1.58 17.06
CA THR A 151 -5.99 -0.29 17.40
C THR A 151 -6.05 0.53 16.12
N LEU A 152 -7.25 0.99 15.73
CA LEU A 152 -7.37 1.87 14.57
C LEU A 152 -6.85 3.27 14.90
N GLY A 153 -6.10 3.84 13.99
CA GLY A 153 -5.66 5.22 13.99
C GLY A 153 -6.15 5.99 12.76
N GLU A 154 -5.81 7.25 12.68
CA GLU A 154 -5.99 8.09 11.50
C GLU A 154 -4.74 8.95 11.28
N GLY A 155 -4.50 9.35 10.06
CA GLY A 155 -3.39 10.24 9.76
C GLY A 155 -3.06 10.31 8.29
N SER A 156 -2.02 11.06 7.99
CA SER A 156 -1.44 11.16 6.67
C SER A 156 0.09 11.26 6.77
N GLY A 157 0.77 10.54 5.89
CA GLY A 157 2.20 10.69 5.64
C GLY A 157 2.42 11.02 4.18
N VAL A 158 3.21 12.06 3.89
CA VAL A 158 3.58 12.45 2.54
C VAL A 158 5.07 12.73 2.50
N VAL A 159 5.72 12.25 1.45
CA VAL A 159 7.12 12.54 1.13
C VAL A 159 7.23 13.18 -0.24
N VAL A 160 8.22 14.03 -0.42
CA VAL A 160 8.62 14.54 -1.74
C VAL A 160 9.70 13.60 -2.26
N VAL A 161 9.40 12.92 -3.36
CA VAL A 161 10.34 12.06 -4.08
C VAL A 161 10.81 12.83 -5.32
N GLU A 162 12.11 12.97 -5.49
CA GLU A 162 12.70 13.70 -6.62
C GLU A 162 13.75 12.86 -7.34
N SER A 163 13.94 13.11 -8.63
CA SER A 163 15.15 12.65 -9.29
C SER A 163 16.37 13.33 -8.66
N TYR A 164 17.47 12.60 -8.56
CA TYR A 164 18.71 13.14 -7.99
C TYR A 164 19.16 14.41 -8.71
N GLU A 165 19.04 14.44 -10.03
CA GLU A 165 19.39 15.57 -10.88
C GLU A 165 18.53 16.80 -10.57
N HIS A 166 17.21 16.61 -10.42
CA HIS A 166 16.28 17.70 -10.08
C HIS A 166 16.59 18.26 -8.70
N ALA A 167 16.73 17.40 -7.68
CA ALA A 167 17.05 17.80 -6.31
C ALA A 167 18.40 18.55 -6.24
N LYS A 168 19.41 18.04 -6.94
CA LYS A 168 20.74 18.66 -7.00
C LYS A 168 20.73 20.02 -7.71
N ALA A 169 19.99 20.15 -8.80
CA ALA A 169 19.90 21.41 -9.56
C ALA A 169 19.35 22.58 -8.74
N ARG A 170 18.46 22.30 -7.78
CA ARG A 170 17.89 23.30 -6.88
C ARG A 170 18.55 23.35 -5.49
N ASN A 171 19.67 22.61 -5.27
CA ASN A 171 20.36 22.47 -3.99
C ASN A 171 19.41 22.01 -2.86
N ALA A 172 18.53 21.05 -3.14
CA ALA A 172 17.61 20.52 -2.16
C ALA A 172 18.34 19.79 -1.03
N LYS A 173 17.79 19.87 0.16
CA LYS A 173 18.15 18.96 1.25
C LYS A 173 17.64 17.55 0.92
N MET A 174 18.53 16.59 0.90
CA MET A 174 18.22 15.18 0.68
C MET A 174 18.32 14.42 2.00
N TYR A 175 17.28 13.73 2.39
CA TYR A 175 17.26 12.89 3.60
C TYR A 175 17.88 11.53 3.37
N CYS A 176 17.55 10.92 2.26
CA CYS A 176 17.93 9.55 1.89
C CYS A 176 17.70 9.31 0.40
N GLU A 177 18.20 8.20 -0.11
CA GLU A 177 17.81 7.63 -1.40
C GLU A 177 16.81 6.49 -1.19
N VAL A 178 15.83 6.34 -2.10
CA VAL A 178 14.98 5.16 -2.20
C VAL A 178 15.67 4.16 -3.12
N LEU A 179 16.33 3.16 -2.55
CA LEU A 179 17.14 2.22 -3.32
C LEU A 179 16.31 1.15 -4.02
N GLY A 180 15.33 0.60 -3.34
CA GLY A 180 14.54 -0.50 -3.89
C GLY A 180 13.17 -0.64 -3.27
N ALA A 181 12.25 -1.16 -4.04
CA ALA A 181 10.93 -1.57 -3.58
C ALA A 181 10.58 -2.94 -4.15
N GLY A 182 9.72 -3.67 -3.43
CA GLY A 182 9.18 -4.93 -3.86
C GLY A 182 7.70 -5.01 -3.54
N VAL A 183 6.92 -5.51 -4.48
CA VAL A 183 5.48 -5.73 -4.34
C VAL A 183 5.17 -7.17 -4.73
N SER A 184 4.28 -7.81 -3.99
CA SER A 184 3.82 -9.19 -4.25
C SER A 184 2.36 -9.37 -3.87
N SER A 185 1.81 -10.53 -4.15
CA SER A 185 0.47 -10.92 -3.71
C SER A 185 0.50 -12.34 -3.15
N ASP A 186 -0.19 -12.55 -2.02
CA ASP A 186 -0.35 -13.89 -1.42
C ASP A 186 -1.25 -14.81 -2.25
N ALA A 187 -2.23 -14.24 -2.97
CA ALA A 187 -3.31 -14.98 -3.66
C ALA A 187 -3.95 -16.09 -2.78
N HIS A 188 -4.11 -15.82 -1.47
CA HIS A 188 -4.49 -16.82 -0.47
C HIS A 188 -5.88 -16.57 0.14
N HIS A 189 -6.09 -15.41 0.77
CA HIS A 189 -7.32 -15.10 1.49
C HIS A 189 -7.58 -13.59 1.51
N ILE A 190 -8.87 -13.19 1.58
CA ILE A 190 -9.26 -11.77 1.53
C ILE A 190 -8.84 -10.95 2.76
N THR A 191 -8.68 -11.57 3.94
CA THR A 191 -8.35 -10.87 5.20
C THR A 191 -7.23 -11.51 6.01
N ALA A 192 -6.65 -12.62 5.55
CA ALA A 192 -5.58 -13.31 6.26
C ALA A 192 -4.34 -13.44 5.36
N PRO A 193 -3.13 -13.19 5.88
CA PRO A 193 -1.91 -13.47 5.16
C PRO A 193 -1.74 -14.97 4.95
N ARG A 194 -0.89 -15.35 4.01
CA ARG A 194 -0.40 -16.72 3.89
C ARG A 194 0.37 -17.10 5.13
N PRO A 195 0.02 -18.23 5.82
CA PRO A 195 0.66 -18.59 7.09
C PRO A 195 2.17 -18.89 6.98
N ASP A 196 2.63 -19.29 5.79
CA ASP A 196 4.05 -19.54 5.51
C ASP A 196 4.85 -18.25 5.21
N GLY A 197 4.18 -17.10 5.10
CA GLY A 197 4.80 -15.81 4.81
C GLY A 197 5.41 -15.66 3.41
N GLU A 198 5.13 -16.57 2.47
CA GLU A 198 5.78 -16.58 1.15
C GLU A 198 5.62 -15.26 0.40
N GLY A 199 4.40 -14.68 0.39
CA GLY A 199 4.17 -13.40 -0.26
C GLY A 199 4.92 -12.25 0.41
N GLN A 200 4.96 -12.22 1.73
CA GLN A 200 5.75 -11.23 2.49
C GLN A 200 7.24 -11.37 2.17
N MET A 201 7.77 -12.59 2.21
CA MET A 201 9.17 -12.87 1.85
C MET A 201 9.49 -12.46 0.41
N GLU A 202 8.58 -12.68 -0.52
CA GLU A 202 8.78 -12.28 -1.91
C GLU A 202 8.87 -10.76 -2.05
N ALA A 203 8.00 -9.98 -1.37
CA ALA A 203 8.08 -8.52 -1.38
C ALA A 203 9.42 -8.03 -0.81
N ILE A 204 9.84 -8.57 0.33
CA ILE A 204 11.12 -8.24 0.97
C ILE A 204 12.30 -8.58 0.04
N ASN A 205 12.32 -9.80 -0.51
CA ASN A 205 13.41 -10.25 -1.39
C ASN A 205 13.50 -9.41 -2.67
N ARG A 206 12.37 -9.01 -3.25
CA ARG A 206 12.33 -8.08 -4.40
C ARG A 206 12.91 -6.72 -4.02
N ALA A 207 12.53 -6.17 -2.87
CA ALA A 207 13.06 -4.89 -2.39
C ALA A 207 14.60 -4.97 -2.20
N ILE A 208 15.12 -6.02 -1.58
CA ILE A 208 16.56 -6.25 -1.40
C ILE A 208 17.25 -6.40 -2.76
N LYS A 209 16.71 -7.24 -3.64
CA LYS A 209 17.26 -7.43 -4.99
C LYS A 209 17.33 -6.11 -5.78
N ASN A 210 16.24 -5.35 -5.75
CA ASN A 210 16.14 -4.09 -6.50
C ASN A 210 17.02 -2.98 -5.90
N SER A 211 17.34 -3.06 -4.60
CA SER A 211 18.26 -2.12 -3.94
C SER A 211 19.74 -2.39 -4.23
N GLY A 212 20.08 -3.60 -4.65
CA GLY A 212 21.48 -4.04 -4.80
C GLY A 212 22.21 -4.27 -3.48
N LEU A 213 21.53 -4.13 -2.34
CA LEU A 213 22.08 -4.38 -1.01
C LEU A 213 22.13 -5.86 -0.65
N LYS A 214 22.94 -6.20 0.34
CA LYS A 214 22.89 -7.49 1.02
C LYS A 214 21.90 -7.42 2.19
N LYS A 215 21.42 -8.55 2.63
CA LYS A 215 20.56 -8.65 3.83
C LYS A 215 21.24 -8.04 5.06
N SER A 216 22.55 -8.22 5.20
CA SER A 216 23.37 -7.65 6.29
C SER A 216 23.46 -6.14 6.31
N ASP A 217 23.15 -5.47 5.20
CA ASP A 217 23.23 -4.01 5.12
C ASP A 217 21.96 -3.33 5.68
N ILE A 218 20.88 -4.10 5.92
CA ILE A 218 19.63 -3.59 6.50
C ILE A 218 19.78 -3.51 8.03
N GLY A 219 19.93 -2.31 8.55
CA GLY A 219 20.11 -2.10 9.99
C GLY A 219 18.81 -2.12 10.80
N TYR A 220 17.69 -1.72 10.18
CA TYR A 220 16.40 -1.61 10.84
C TYR A 220 15.24 -1.91 9.88
N VAL A 221 14.23 -2.59 10.39
CA VAL A 221 12.95 -2.83 9.72
C VAL A 221 11.82 -2.18 10.53
N ASN A 222 11.10 -1.24 9.95
CA ASN A 222 9.78 -0.86 10.42
C ASN A 222 8.79 -1.89 9.87
N ALA A 223 8.35 -2.79 10.73
CA ALA A 223 7.51 -3.91 10.38
C ALA A 223 6.05 -3.49 10.17
N HIS A 224 5.31 -4.28 9.43
CA HIS A 224 3.87 -4.10 9.37
C HIS A 224 3.23 -4.30 10.74
N GLY A 225 3.59 -5.34 11.48
CA GLY A 225 3.34 -5.54 12.91
C GLY A 225 2.01 -4.96 13.41
N THR A 226 0.89 -5.61 13.09
CA THR A 226 -0.44 -5.07 13.39
C THR A 226 -0.92 -5.36 14.81
N GLY A 227 -0.26 -6.24 15.53
CA GLY A 227 -0.74 -6.76 16.81
C GLY A 227 -1.82 -7.85 16.65
N THR A 228 -1.99 -8.44 15.47
CA THR A 228 -2.85 -9.60 15.24
C THR A 228 -2.03 -10.86 15.10
N ALA A 229 -2.47 -11.97 15.72
CA ALA A 229 -1.73 -13.21 15.70
C ALA A 229 -1.35 -13.67 14.28
N LYS A 230 -2.29 -13.64 13.33
CA LYS A 230 -2.05 -14.13 11.97
C LYS A 230 -0.99 -13.33 11.23
N ASN A 231 -1.03 -11.99 11.33
CA ASN A 231 -0.04 -11.15 10.66
C ASN A 231 1.31 -11.27 11.35
N ASP A 232 1.32 -11.12 12.66
CA ASP A 232 2.58 -11.03 13.40
C ASP A 232 3.33 -12.37 13.38
N ASP A 233 2.62 -13.50 13.40
CA ASP A 233 3.24 -14.83 13.25
C ASP A 233 3.83 -15.02 11.84
N ALA A 234 3.11 -14.63 10.78
CA ALA A 234 3.60 -14.74 9.41
C ALA A 234 4.78 -13.80 9.15
N GLU A 235 4.72 -12.55 9.64
CA GLU A 235 5.81 -11.59 9.49
C GLU A 235 7.04 -11.98 10.32
N PHE A 236 6.84 -12.48 11.53
CA PHE A 236 7.90 -13.02 12.37
C PHE A 236 8.64 -14.17 11.66
N LEU A 237 7.88 -15.13 11.11
CA LEU A 237 8.44 -16.22 10.32
C LEU A 237 9.20 -15.71 9.09
N SER A 238 8.64 -14.73 8.38
CA SER A 238 9.27 -14.15 7.18
C SER A 238 10.59 -13.47 7.50
N LEU A 239 10.64 -12.67 8.57
CA LEU A 239 11.86 -11.98 9.01
C LEU A 239 12.95 -12.99 9.44
N HIS A 240 12.60 -13.99 10.22
CA HIS A 240 13.55 -15.03 10.62
C HIS A 240 14.05 -15.84 9.41
N THR A 241 13.17 -16.25 8.51
CA THR A 241 13.56 -17.01 7.31
C THR A 241 14.54 -16.23 6.42
N ILE A 242 14.36 -14.91 6.33
CA ILE A 242 15.20 -14.07 5.46
C ILE A 242 16.52 -13.71 6.14
N PHE A 243 16.50 -13.36 7.42
CA PHE A 243 17.62 -12.68 8.07
C PHE A 243 18.44 -13.54 9.03
N ASP A 244 17.91 -14.66 9.53
CA ASP A 244 18.68 -15.55 10.45
C ASP A 244 19.94 -16.09 9.78
N GLY A 245 21.08 -15.89 10.46
CA GLY A 245 22.39 -16.26 9.95
C GLY A 245 22.95 -15.35 8.84
N GLU A 246 22.13 -14.41 8.35
CA GLU A 246 22.52 -13.45 7.31
C GLU A 246 22.69 -12.02 7.88
N ASN A 247 22.00 -11.72 8.98
CA ASN A 247 22.05 -10.42 9.65
C ASN A 247 21.85 -10.52 11.16
N ASP A 248 22.92 -10.70 11.88
CA ASP A 248 22.92 -10.81 13.34
C ASP A 248 22.74 -9.44 14.06
N ASN A 249 22.63 -8.35 13.30
CA ASN A 249 22.51 -7.01 13.84
C ASN A 249 21.22 -6.30 13.34
N LEU A 250 20.16 -7.07 13.12
CA LEU A 250 18.88 -6.50 12.69
C LEU A 250 18.06 -6.03 13.89
N SER A 251 17.56 -4.79 13.82
CA SER A 251 16.51 -4.30 14.71
C SER A 251 15.17 -4.25 13.96
N VAL A 252 14.09 -4.61 14.63
CA VAL A 252 12.73 -4.64 14.10
C VAL A 252 11.80 -3.95 15.08
N SER A 253 10.90 -3.09 14.63
CA SER A 253 9.82 -2.58 15.48
C SER A 253 8.57 -2.29 14.68
N SER A 254 7.44 -2.18 15.38
CA SER A 254 6.20 -1.67 14.79
C SER A 254 5.79 -0.38 15.48
N THR A 255 5.73 0.70 14.70
CA THR A 255 5.27 2.01 15.17
C THR A 255 3.75 2.07 15.38
N LYS A 256 2.99 1.05 14.95
CA LYS A 256 1.54 0.95 15.18
C LYS A 256 1.17 0.87 16.67
N ALA A 257 2.09 0.43 17.51
CA ALA A 257 1.92 0.53 18.96
C ALA A 257 1.80 1.97 19.48
N MET A 258 2.26 2.97 18.69
CA MET A 258 2.19 4.40 19.03
C MET A 258 1.10 5.14 18.26
N THR A 259 0.96 4.83 16.97
CA THR A 259 0.06 5.57 16.05
C THR A 259 -1.31 4.93 15.90
N GLY A 260 -1.47 3.68 16.33
CA GLY A 260 -2.53 2.83 15.84
C GLY A 260 -2.30 2.44 14.36
N HIS A 261 -3.16 1.60 13.84
CA HIS A 261 -3.16 1.24 12.42
C HIS A 261 -3.92 2.28 11.60
N CYS A 262 -3.20 3.16 10.93
CA CYS A 262 -3.76 4.23 10.09
C CYS A 262 -4.16 3.76 8.69
N LEU A 263 -4.52 2.49 8.52
CA LEU A 263 -5.03 1.88 7.28
C LEU A 263 -4.11 2.16 6.07
N GLY A 264 -4.63 2.73 4.98
CA GLY A 264 -3.83 3.02 3.78
C GLY A 264 -2.79 4.12 3.99
N ALA A 265 -2.91 4.95 5.02
CA ALA A 265 -1.89 5.91 5.40
C ALA A 265 -0.71 5.27 6.14
N ALA A 266 -0.90 4.11 6.77
CA ALA A 266 0.06 3.51 7.69
C ALA A 266 1.47 3.41 7.09
N GLY A 267 1.61 2.80 5.92
CA GLY A 267 2.92 2.60 5.31
C GLY A 267 3.65 3.90 4.93
N ALA A 268 2.92 4.98 4.65
CA ALA A 268 3.52 6.27 4.37
C ALA A 268 3.96 7.00 5.66
N ILE A 269 3.18 6.92 6.74
CA ILE A 269 3.56 7.41 8.06
C ILE A 269 4.80 6.65 8.56
N GLU A 270 4.80 5.34 8.40
CA GLU A 270 5.92 4.45 8.76
C GLU A 270 7.17 4.70 7.92
N ALA A 271 7.01 5.10 6.64
CA ALA A 271 8.14 5.56 5.83
C ALA A 271 8.77 6.82 6.40
N VAL A 272 7.97 7.79 6.88
CA VAL A 272 8.50 8.99 7.56
C VAL A 272 9.26 8.61 8.84
N PHE A 273 8.73 7.69 9.66
CA PHE A 273 9.44 7.16 10.83
C PHE A 273 10.76 6.48 10.43
N SER A 274 10.74 5.65 9.38
CA SER A 274 11.93 4.95 8.88
C SER A 274 13.01 5.92 8.39
N ILE A 275 12.64 6.96 7.64
CA ILE A 275 13.53 8.03 7.20
C ILE A 275 14.11 8.80 8.39
N LYS A 276 13.29 9.09 9.39
CA LYS A 276 13.77 9.76 10.63
C LYS A 276 14.69 8.86 11.42
N ALA A 277 14.37 7.58 11.60
CA ALA A 277 15.24 6.60 12.24
C ALA A 277 16.62 6.55 11.56
N LEU A 278 16.64 6.47 10.22
CA LEU A 278 17.85 6.46 9.41
C LEU A 278 18.70 7.73 9.62
N THR A 279 18.05 8.90 9.58
CA THR A 279 18.78 10.19 9.64
C THR A 279 19.23 10.58 11.05
N THR A 280 18.55 10.09 12.08
CA THR A 280 18.92 10.35 13.49
C THR A 280 19.71 9.21 14.13
N ASN A 281 19.95 8.10 13.42
CA ASN A 281 20.56 6.89 13.98
C ASN A 281 19.81 6.36 15.23
N THR A 282 18.49 6.43 15.20
CA THR A 282 17.66 6.04 16.36
C THR A 282 16.64 4.99 15.93
N VAL A 283 16.74 3.81 16.51
CA VAL A 283 15.73 2.76 16.33
C VAL A 283 14.51 3.10 17.19
N VAL A 284 13.34 3.11 16.56
CA VAL A 284 12.06 3.41 17.22
C VAL A 284 11.53 2.15 17.92
N PRO A 285 10.95 2.23 19.13
CA PRO A 285 10.51 1.03 19.85
C PRO A 285 9.17 0.48 19.38
N THR A 286 8.93 -0.78 19.68
CA THR A 286 7.58 -1.35 19.78
C THR A 286 7.10 -1.20 21.23
N LEU A 287 6.03 -0.43 21.45
CA LEU A 287 5.49 -0.22 22.81
C LEU A 287 4.53 -1.34 23.23
N GLY A 288 4.26 -1.41 24.53
CA GLY A 288 3.23 -2.27 25.11
C GLY A 288 3.71 -3.62 25.67
N PHE A 289 5.02 -3.86 25.69
CA PHE A 289 5.58 -5.03 26.38
C PHE A 289 5.55 -4.83 27.90
N LYS A 290 5.11 -5.85 28.63
CA LYS A 290 5.22 -5.93 30.07
C LYS A 290 6.46 -6.74 30.46
N ASP A 291 6.94 -6.62 31.70
CA ASP A 291 8.12 -7.35 32.16
C ASP A 291 7.95 -8.88 31.97
N GLU A 292 6.76 -9.42 32.19
CA GLU A 292 6.42 -10.84 32.00
C GLU A 292 6.46 -11.31 30.53
N ASP A 293 6.46 -10.40 29.58
CA ASP A 293 6.50 -10.71 28.15
C ASP A 293 7.93 -10.77 27.61
N MET A 294 8.90 -10.17 28.32
CA MET A 294 10.28 -10.04 27.87
C MET A 294 10.99 -11.37 27.72
N ASP A 295 10.76 -12.31 28.64
CA ASP A 295 11.36 -13.64 28.57
C ASP A 295 10.85 -14.43 27.35
N LYS A 296 9.53 -14.34 27.07
CA LYS A 296 8.91 -14.97 25.90
C LYS A 296 9.42 -14.39 24.58
N LEU A 297 9.63 -13.07 24.54
CA LEU A 297 10.24 -12.44 23.40
C LEU A 297 11.68 -12.91 23.18
N ALA A 298 12.49 -12.95 24.24
CA ALA A 298 13.88 -13.38 24.19
C ALA A 298 14.03 -14.81 23.67
N GLU A 299 13.12 -15.73 24.06
CA GLU A 299 13.11 -17.11 23.58
C GLU A 299 12.85 -17.22 22.07
N LYS A 300 12.02 -16.33 21.50
CA LYS A 300 11.60 -16.36 20.10
C LYS A 300 12.48 -15.52 19.18
N ALA A 301 12.96 -14.39 19.67
CA ALA A 301 13.60 -13.35 18.85
C ALA A 301 14.96 -13.76 18.25
N GLY A 302 15.59 -14.81 18.79
CA GLY A 302 16.92 -15.22 18.33
C GLY A 302 17.93 -14.09 18.44
N LYS A 303 18.48 -13.67 17.30
CA LYS A 303 19.41 -12.52 17.22
C LYS A 303 18.76 -11.22 16.78
N ILE A 304 17.49 -11.24 16.38
CA ILE A 304 16.73 -10.05 15.97
C ILE A 304 16.31 -9.29 17.22
N ASP A 305 16.65 -8.00 17.26
CA ASP A 305 16.20 -7.09 18.32
C ASP A 305 14.84 -6.48 17.96
N PHE A 306 13.78 -6.90 18.64
CA PHE A 306 12.40 -6.37 18.45
C PHE A 306 12.15 -5.05 19.18
N CYS A 307 13.17 -4.43 19.76
CA CYS A 307 13.16 -3.07 20.30
C CYS A 307 12.00 -2.80 21.30
N PRO A 308 11.82 -3.63 22.35
CA PRO A 308 10.68 -3.48 23.24
C PRO A 308 10.78 -2.20 24.08
N ASN A 309 9.72 -1.40 24.07
CA ASN A 309 9.45 -0.23 24.89
C ASN A 309 10.45 0.94 24.85
N LYS A 310 11.68 0.75 24.40
CA LYS A 310 12.72 1.79 24.48
C LYS A 310 13.39 2.01 23.13
N ALA A 311 13.42 3.26 22.69
CA ALA A 311 14.28 3.67 21.59
C ALA A 311 15.76 3.54 22.00
N HIS A 312 16.61 3.23 21.04
CA HIS A 312 18.05 3.21 21.27
C HIS A 312 18.82 3.73 20.05
N GLU A 313 20.02 4.20 20.30
CA GLU A 313 20.92 4.65 19.25
C GLU A 313 21.52 3.44 18.53
N LYS A 314 21.57 3.53 17.21
CA LYS A 314 22.18 2.54 16.34
C LYS A 314 22.62 3.19 15.04
N GLU A 315 23.87 2.98 14.66
CA GLU A 315 24.32 3.45 13.35
C GLU A 315 23.56 2.72 12.24
N LEU A 316 22.84 3.47 11.43
CA LEU A 316 21.99 2.98 10.37
C LEU A 316 22.50 3.52 9.04
N THR A 317 22.77 2.65 8.08
CA THR A 317 23.11 2.98 6.69
C THR A 317 21.93 2.79 5.77
N SER A 318 21.11 1.79 6.05
CA SER A 318 19.85 1.53 5.34
C SER A 318 18.79 0.94 6.24
N VAL A 319 17.55 1.23 5.92
CA VAL A 319 16.35 0.81 6.65
C VAL A 319 15.28 0.34 5.68
N MET A 320 14.43 -0.57 6.14
CA MET A 320 13.32 -1.13 5.38
C MET A 320 11.99 -0.78 6.05
N ASN A 321 10.97 -0.53 5.25
CA ASN A 321 9.59 -0.36 5.70
C ASN A 321 8.69 -1.39 5.02
N ASN A 322 7.97 -2.18 5.80
CA ASN A 322 7.09 -3.26 5.34
C ASN A 322 5.61 -2.90 5.52
N SER A 323 4.80 -3.27 4.55
CA SER A 323 3.34 -3.16 4.61
C SER A 323 2.70 -4.41 4.01
N PHE A 324 1.99 -5.19 4.84
CA PHE A 324 1.31 -6.42 4.46
C PHE A 324 -0.18 -6.28 4.71
N ALA A 325 -0.98 -6.36 3.64
CA ALA A 325 -2.33 -5.87 3.67
C ALA A 325 -3.37 -6.95 3.39
N PHE A 326 -4.61 -6.66 3.77
CA PHE A 326 -5.76 -7.43 3.34
C PHE A 326 -5.79 -7.54 1.81
N GLY A 327 -6.35 -8.65 1.31
CA GLY A 327 -6.26 -9.04 -0.10
C GLY A 327 -4.92 -9.69 -0.47
N GLY A 328 -4.01 -9.85 0.51
CA GLY A 328 -2.66 -10.40 0.28
C GLY A 328 -1.73 -9.44 -0.45
N ASN A 329 -1.97 -8.15 -0.38
CA ASN A 329 -1.10 -7.12 -0.97
C ASN A 329 0.11 -6.87 -0.06
N ASN A 330 1.30 -7.18 -0.52
CA ASN A 330 2.54 -7.01 0.22
C ASN A 330 3.43 -5.98 -0.46
N ALA A 331 4.04 -5.10 0.32
CA ALA A 331 4.99 -4.11 -0.14
C ALA A 331 6.14 -3.95 0.85
N SER A 332 7.35 -3.80 0.34
CA SER A 332 8.55 -3.47 1.09
C SER A 332 9.34 -2.40 0.35
N ILE A 333 9.89 -1.42 1.07
CA ILE A 333 10.66 -0.33 0.50
C ILE A 333 11.93 -0.08 1.34
N ILE A 334 13.04 0.23 0.68
CA ILE A 334 14.34 0.42 1.34
C ILE A 334 14.83 1.84 1.11
N PHE A 335 15.20 2.51 2.21
CA PHE A 335 15.82 3.83 2.25
C PHE A 335 17.28 3.71 2.69
N SER A 336 18.18 4.51 2.08
CA SER A 336 19.62 4.52 2.40
C SER A 336 20.15 5.95 2.52
N LYS A 337 21.14 6.15 3.41
CA LYS A 337 21.86 7.42 3.54
C LYS A 337 22.73 7.76 2.32
N GLU A 338 23.27 6.75 1.67
CA GLU A 338 24.15 6.94 0.53
C GLU A 338 23.34 7.15 -0.74
N ALA A 339 23.44 8.32 -1.35
CA ALA A 339 22.79 8.66 -2.61
C ALA A 339 23.75 8.51 -3.80
N GLY A 340 23.22 8.00 -4.91
CA GLY A 340 23.91 8.02 -6.20
C GLY A 340 24.82 6.82 -6.50
N ASN A 341 24.82 5.77 -5.68
CA ASN A 341 25.70 4.62 -5.86
C ASN A 341 25.11 3.45 -6.66
N VAL A 342 23.81 3.44 -6.90
CA VAL A 342 23.14 2.33 -7.62
C VAL A 342 22.45 2.84 -8.87
N THR A 343 23.10 2.68 -10.02
CA THR A 343 22.47 2.89 -11.33
C THR A 343 21.91 1.54 -11.80
N VAL A 344 20.66 1.25 -11.50
CA VAL A 344 19.96 0.15 -12.16
C VAL A 344 19.54 0.64 -13.54
N LYS A 345 20.31 0.28 -14.58
CA LYS A 345 19.88 0.44 -15.97
C LYS A 345 18.85 -0.66 -16.26
N GLU A 346 17.58 -0.34 -16.13
CA GLU A 346 16.55 -1.19 -16.73
C GLU A 346 16.56 -1.03 -18.25
N GLU A 347 16.83 -2.12 -18.96
CA GLU A 347 16.59 -2.17 -20.39
C GLU A 347 15.08 -2.05 -20.66
N LYS A 348 14.69 -1.08 -21.49
CA LYS A 348 13.29 -0.96 -21.97
C LYS A 348 12.96 -2.18 -22.81
N LYS A 349 12.21 -3.12 -22.24
CA LYS A 349 11.69 -4.26 -22.98
C LYS A 349 10.42 -3.84 -23.72
N PRO A 350 10.21 -4.27 -24.99
CA PRO A 350 8.95 -4.04 -25.67
C PRO A 350 7.83 -4.73 -24.89
N LEU A 351 6.67 -4.07 -24.80
CA LEU A 351 5.48 -4.57 -24.15
C LEU A 351 4.49 -5.02 -25.21
N VAL A 352 3.86 -6.18 -25.00
CA VAL A 352 2.87 -6.77 -25.91
C VAL A 352 1.65 -7.21 -25.12
N ILE A 353 0.48 -7.20 -25.77
CA ILE A 353 -0.76 -7.78 -25.26
C ILE A 353 -0.87 -9.19 -25.87
N THR A 354 -0.99 -10.20 -25.02
CA THR A 354 -1.04 -11.61 -25.42
C THR A 354 -2.38 -12.28 -25.12
N GLY A 355 -3.27 -11.63 -24.37
CA GLY A 355 -4.57 -12.14 -24.05
C GLY A 355 -5.55 -11.03 -23.72
N ILE A 356 -6.80 -11.23 -24.12
CA ILE A 356 -7.92 -10.30 -23.90
C ILE A 356 -9.11 -11.04 -23.30
N GLY A 357 -9.85 -10.36 -22.42
CA GLY A 357 -11.07 -10.88 -21.82
C GLY A 357 -12.07 -9.77 -21.57
N VAL A 358 -13.34 -10.03 -21.78
CA VAL A 358 -14.41 -9.06 -21.65
C VAL A 358 -15.69 -9.66 -21.09
N VAL A 359 -16.32 -8.94 -20.17
CA VAL A 359 -17.67 -9.22 -19.69
C VAL A 359 -18.50 -7.94 -19.76
N THR A 360 -19.53 -7.96 -20.57
CA THR A 360 -20.44 -6.82 -20.80
C THR A 360 -21.88 -7.28 -20.90
N PRO A 361 -22.88 -6.38 -20.86
CA PRO A 361 -24.26 -6.74 -21.17
C PRO A 361 -24.44 -7.35 -22.57
N SER A 362 -23.49 -7.08 -23.49
CA SER A 362 -23.53 -7.61 -24.87
C SER A 362 -22.82 -8.96 -25.04
N GLY A 363 -22.14 -9.46 -24.00
CA GLY A 363 -21.49 -10.78 -24.04
C GLY A 363 -20.46 -10.97 -22.94
N ASN A 364 -20.33 -12.21 -22.48
CA ASN A 364 -19.40 -12.65 -21.42
C ASN A 364 -18.15 -13.34 -22.00
N SER A 365 -17.86 -13.12 -23.26
CA SER A 365 -16.60 -13.46 -23.90
C SER A 365 -16.34 -12.52 -25.07
N VAL A 366 -15.09 -12.42 -25.49
CA VAL A 366 -14.66 -11.57 -26.60
C VAL A 366 -15.44 -11.91 -27.87
N ASP A 367 -15.56 -13.18 -28.19
CA ASP A 367 -16.28 -13.63 -29.39
C ASP A 367 -17.77 -13.26 -29.37
N THR A 368 -18.43 -13.49 -28.24
CA THR A 368 -19.84 -13.14 -28.05
C THR A 368 -20.05 -11.64 -28.11
N TYR A 369 -19.17 -10.88 -27.44
CA TYR A 369 -19.21 -9.41 -27.45
C TYR A 369 -19.07 -8.85 -28.87
N VAL A 370 -18.06 -9.29 -29.61
CA VAL A 370 -17.82 -8.86 -31.01
C VAL A 370 -18.97 -9.24 -31.91
N ALA A 371 -19.46 -10.49 -31.81
CA ALA A 371 -20.59 -10.96 -32.60
C ALA A 371 -21.87 -10.12 -32.36
N ASN A 372 -22.14 -9.73 -31.14
CA ASN A 372 -23.30 -8.90 -30.81
C ASN A 372 -23.07 -7.40 -31.13
N ALA A 373 -21.86 -6.88 -30.99
CA ALA A 373 -21.52 -5.53 -31.40
C ALA A 373 -21.72 -5.30 -32.92
N VAL A 374 -21.40 -6.30 -33.73
CA VAL A 374 -21.62 -6.27 -35.21
C VAL A 374 -23.11 -6.21 -35.57
N LYS A 375 -23.99 -6.80 -34.74
CA LYS A 375 -25.45 -6.74 -34.97
C LYS A 375 -26.04 -5.33 -34.72
N ASN A 376 -25.25 -4.44 -34.12
CA ASN A 376 -25.63 -3.05 -33.83
C ASN A 376 -26.93 -2.91 -33.00
N GLU A 377 -27.16 -3.85 -32.08
CA GLU A 377 -28.30 -3.78 -31.16
C GLU A 377 -28.01 -2.83 -30.03
N ALA A 378 -28.83 -1.79 -29.89
CA ALA A 378 -28.71 -0.84 -28.79
C ALA A 378 -29.03 -1.50 -27.44
N LEU A 379 -28.27 -1.15 -26.41
CA LEU A 379 -28.60 -1.53 -25.05
C LEU A 379 -29.89 -0.83 -24.60
N THR A 380 -30.76 -1.59 -23.96
CA THR A 380 -32.00 -1.08 -23.34
C THR A 380 -31.84 -1.08 -21.83
N GLU A 381 -32.71 -0.36 -21.12
CA GLU A 381 -32.69 -0.31 -19.65
C GLU A 381 -32.81 -1.71 -19.01
N ALA A 382 -33.47 -2.62 -19.69
CA ALA A 382 -33.68 -4.00 -19.25
C ALA A 382 -32.40 -4.87 -19.32
N ASN A 383 -31.42 -4.52 -20.19
CA ASN A 383 -30.20 -5.29 -20.42
C ASN A 383 -28.90 -4.53 -20.18
N LEU A 384 -28.93 -3.45 -19.38
CA LEU A 384 -27.75 -2.66 -19.01
C LEU A 384 -26.84 -3.35 -17.98
N ARG A 385 -27.27 -4.44 -17.37
CA ARG A 385 -26.50 -5.11 -16.32
C ARG A 385 -25.85 -6.38 -16.84
N SER A 386 -24.55 -6.47 -16.68
CA SER A 386 -23.81 -7.71 -16.89
C SER A 386 -24.02 -8.68 -15.71
N SER A 387 -24.11 -9.95 -16.02
CA SER A 387 -24.12 -11.02 -15.02
C SER A 387 -23.35 -12.22 -15.57
N VAL A 388 -22.70 -12.95 -14.69
CA VAL A 388 -22.01 -14.20 -15.00
C VAL A 388 -22.70 -15.35 -14.29
N GLY A 389 -22.77 -16.49 -14.96
CA GLY A 389 -23.47 -17.67 -14.49
C GLY A 389 -22.61 -18.92 -14.50
N LYS A 390 -23.26 -20.05 -14.22
CA LYS A 390 -22.58 -21.35 -14.19
C LYS A 390 -21.88 -21.69 -15.50
N GLU A 391 -22.46 -21.33 -16.64
CA GLU A 391 -21.90 -21.60 -17.96
C GLU A 391 -20.57 -20.87 -18.18
N ASP A 392 -20.46 -19.61 -17.73
CA ASP A 392 -19.22 -18.82 -17.83
C ASP A 392 -18.12 -19.45 -16.97
N TYR A 393 -18.45 -19.88 -15.76
CA TYR A 393 -17.49 -20.54 -14.87
C TYR A 393 -17.03 -21.89 -15.42
N ASP A 394 -17.96 -22.72 -15.90
CA ASP A 394 -17.65 -24.03 -16.45
C ASP A 394 -16.77 -23.89 -17.72
N ALA A 395 -17.02 -22.89 -18.57
CA ALA A 395 -16.22 -22.61 -19.75
C ALA A 395 -14.76 -22.25 -19.45
N LEU A 396 -14.53 -21.67 -18.27
CA LEU A 396 -13.21 -21.25 -17.79
C LEU A 396 -12.59 -22.25 -16.78
N GLY A 397 -13.28 -23.37 -16.48
CA GLY A 397 -12.80 -24.36 -15.51
C GLY A 397 -12.84 -23.89 -14.05
N LEU A 398 -13.67 -22.91 -13.73
CA LEU A 398 -13.71 -22.27 -12.42
C LEU A 398 -14.67 -22.97 -11.45
N LYS A 399 -14.29 -23.07 -10.17
CA LYS A 399 -15.12 -23.70 -9.12
C LYS A 399 -16.22 -22.75 -8.63
N MET A 400 -17.49 -23.04 -8.95
CA MET A 400 -18.65 -22.26 -8.50
C MET A 400 -18.70 -22.01 -6.97
N SER A 401 -18.20 -22.94 -6.18
CA SER A 401 -18.17 -22.82 -4.72
C SER A 401 -17.38 -21.61 -4.22
N PHE A 402 -16.39 -21.18 -4.99
CA PHE A 402 -15.60 -19.99 -4.69
C PHE A 402 -16.31 -18.73 -5.22
N TYR A 403 -16.65 -18.70 -6.51
CA TYR A 403 -17.13 -17.49 -7.17
C TYR A 403 -18.50 -17.01 -6.68
N ARG A 404 -19.42 -17.90 -6.29
CA ARG A 404 -20.72 -17.51 -5.73
C ARG A 404 -20.61 -16.77 -4.37
N LYS A 405 -19.43 -16.74 -3.73
CA LYS A 405 -19.18 -15.96 -2.50
C LYS A 405 -18.75 -14.53 -2.80
N LEU A 406 -18.36 -14.25 -4.04
CA LEU A 406 -17.99 -12.93 -4.49
C LEU A 406 -19.22 -12.09 -4.79
N ASP A 407 -19.12 -10.76 -4.59
CA ASP A 407 -20.12 -9.84 -5.12
C ASP A 407 -20.09 -9.81 -6.67
N ASN A 408 -21.13 -9.21 -7.26
CA ASN A 408 -21.26 -9.20 -8.73
C ASN A 408 -20.07 -8.54 -9.42
N PHE A 409 -19.52 -7.44 -8.88
CA PHE A 409 -18.36 -6.74 -9.45
C PHE A 409 -17.12 -7.65 -9.48
N SER A 410 -16.82 -8.30 -8.36
CA SER A 410 -15.70 -9.24 -8.26
C SER A 410 -15.87 -10.47 -9.17
N GLN A 411 -17.12 -10.95 -9.36
CA GLN A 411 -17.41 -12.04 -10.28
C GLN A 411 -17.12 -11.65 -11.75
N LEU A 412 -17.55 -10.46 -12.17
CA LEU A 412 -17.29 -9.95 -13.51
C LEU A 412 -15.78 -9.82 -13.78
N GLN A 413 -15.05 -9.26 -12.81
CA GLN A 413 -13.59 -9.10 -12.88
C GLN A 413 -12.86 -10.46 -12.95
N ALA A 414 -13.29 -11.44 -12.16
CA ALA A 414 -12.69 -12.76 -12.15
C ALA A 414 -12.89 -13.50 -13.49
N VAL A 415 -14.10 -13.45 -14.06
CA VAL A 415 -14.40 -14.10 -15.35
C VAL A 415 -13.62 -13.44 -16.48
N SER A 416 -13.62 -12.11 -16.59
CA SER A 416 -12.86 -11.41 -17.64
C SER A 416 -11.35 -11.62 -17.52
N GLY A 417 -10.82 -11.64 -16.30
CA GLY A 417 -9.40 -11.91 -16.04
C GLY A 417 -9.00 -13.35 -16.43
N MET A 418 -9.84 -14.33 -16.09
CA MET A 418 -9.59 -15.72 -16.44
C MET A 418 -9.71 -15.98 -17.95
N GLU A 419 -10.64 -15.30 -18.63
CA GLU A 419 -10.73 -15.34 -20.10
C GLU A 419 -9.43 -14.82 -20.72
N ALA A 420 -8.92 -13.68 -20.28
CA ALA A 420 -7.65 -13.12 -20.79
C ALA A 420 -6.46 -14.05 -20.57
N LEU A 421 -6.38 -14.71 -19.39
CA LEU A 421 -5.33 -15.69 -19.11
C LEU A 421 -5.43 -16.91 -20.01
N LYS A 422 -6.65 -17.41 -20.26
CA LYS A 422 -6.90 -18.53 -21.16
C LYS A 422 -6.56 -18.17 -22.61
N ASP A 423 -6.93 -16.97 -23.06
CA ASP A 423 -6.60 -16.45 -24.39
C ASP A 423 -5.08 -16.31 -24.58
N ALA A 424 -4.35 -15.94 -23.54
CA ALA A 424 -2.89 -15.87 -23.53
C ALA A 424 -2.18 -17.23 -23.40
N ASP A 425 -2.92 -18.35 -23.38
CA ASP A 425 -2.42 -19.71 -23.14
C ASP A 425 -1.66 -19.86 -21.81
N TYR A 426 -2.07 -19.08 -20.81
CA TYR A 426 -1.55 -19.19 -19.45
C TYR A 426 -2.27 -20.31 -18.71
N ALA A 427 -1.53 -21.34 -18.29
CA ALA A 427 -2.04 -22.37 -17.40
C ALA A 427 -2.29 -21.78 -16.01
N VAL A 428 -3.56 -21.60 -15.63
CA VAL A 428 -3.93 -21.31 -14.26
C VAL A 428 -3.91 -22.63 -13.50
N THR A 429 -2.78 -22.97 -12.93
CA THR A 429 -2.67 -24.13 -12.02
C THR A 429 -3.21 -23.68 -10.66
N GLY A 430 -4.49 -23.95 -10.40
CA GLY A 430 -5.11 -23.56 -9.15
C GLY A 430 -5.53 -24.75 -8.33
N ASP A 431 -4.77 -25.06 -7.32
CA ASP A 431 -5.23 -25.63 -6.06
C ASP A 431 -5.33 -24.54 -4.95
N ASN A 432 -5.55 -23.29 -5.35
CA ASN A 432 -5.67 -22.15 -4.45
C ASN A 432 -7.08 -21.56 -4.48
#